data_26ed5ff54e0831d2de29d58dbe4bba4e
#
_entry.id   26ed5ff54e0831d2de29d58dbe4bba4e
#
_cell.length_a   1.000
_cell.length_b   1.000
_cell.length_c   1.000
_cell.angle_alpha   90.00
_cell.angle_beta   90.00
_cell.angle_gamma   90.00
#
_symmetry.space_group_name_H-M   'P 1'
#
loop_
_entity.id
_entity.type
_entity.pdbx_description
1 polymer ?
#
loop_
_entity_poly.entity_id
_entity_poly.type
_entity_poly.pdbx_seq_one_letter_code
_entity_poly.pdbx_strand_id
1 'polypeptide(L)'
;PCLGILPLTAAGGANAAAEGSLGRVPGLVPTTAVILCTGMIIAEPRTAATTYEMSMIPLFGDSVNMLAFSALFFAVVLALSIRQTRLVSIIGKVLTPLLVLCVFVIIVTGVVYPLGEIGAPLSSHAAQDGILAGYQAMDVLACVGFAIVMENAARTAGYTGREDQLKVIAGASVVAGALLAVIYGGLTYLGASSALAF
;
A
#
# COMPACT_ATOMS: atom_id res chain seq x y z
N PRO A 1 1.13 8.05 -2.56
CA PRO A 1 -0.32 7.85 -2.69
C PRO A 1 -1.13 9.00 -2.12
N CYS A 2 -0.82 9.52 -0.93
CA CYS A 2 -1.61 10.56 -0.26
C CYS A 2 -1.82 11.83 -1.13
N LEU A 3 -0.79 12.30 -1.81
CA LEU A 3 -0.89 13.45 -2.72
C LEU A 3 -1.72 13.18 -3.97
N GLY A 4 -1.77 11.93 -4.44
CA GLY A 4 -2.56 11.54 -5.63
C GLY A 4 -4.05 11.39 -5.33
N ILE A 5 -4.43 11.08 -4.09
CA ILE A 5 -5.84 10.93 -3.69
C ILE A 5 -6.58 12.27 -3.74
N LEU A 6 -5.94 13.35 -3.30
CA LEU A 6 -6.57 14.67 -3.21
C LEU A 6 -7.12 15.20 -4.55
N PRO A 7 -6.33 15.24 -5.65
CA PRO A 7 -6.87 15.72 -6.92
C PRO A 7 -7.95 14.79 -7.50
N LEU A 8 -7.84 13.49 -7.29
CA LEU A 8 -8.86 12.54 -7.73
C LEU A 8 -10.18 12.74 -6.98
N THR A 9 -10.14 12.94 -5.66
CA THR A 9 -11.33 13.25 -4.87
C THR A 9 -11.90 14.64 -5.23
N ALA A 10 -11.02 15.63 -5.47
CA ALA A 10 -11.44 16.96 -5.90
C ALA A 10 -12.13 16.96 -7.27
N ALA A 11 -11.76 16.03 -8.16
CA ALA A 11 -12.43 15.83 -9.45
C ALA A 11 -13.78 15.08 -9.34
N GLY A 12 -14.13 14.56 -8.16
CA GLY A 12 -15.35 13.78 -7.95
C GLY A 12 -15.15 12.28 -8.11
N GLY A 13 -13.94 11.84 -7.89
CA GLY A 13 -13.50 10.45 -8.03
C GLY A 13 -12.75 10.18 -9.33
N ALA A 14 -12.09 9.04 -9.38
CA ALA A 14 -11.27 8.65 -10.53
C ALA A 14 -12.07 8.53 -11.83
N ASN A 15 -13.31 8.02 -11.75
CA ASN A 15 -14.20 7.93 -12.90
C ASN A 15 -14.58 9.30 -13.43
N ALA A 16 -14.96 10.23 -12.56
CA ALA A 16 -15.34 11.58 -12.96
C ALA A 16 -14.16 12.36 -13.57
N ALA A 17 -12.95 12.17 -13.05
CA ALA A 17 -11.74 12.74 -13.61
C ALA A 17 -11.45 12.22 -15.03
N ALA A 18 -11.60 10.93 -15.25
CA ALA A 18 -11.39 10.28 -16.54
C ALA A 18 -12.50 10.63 -17.54
N GLU A 19 -13.75 10.63 -17.11
CA GLU A 19 -14.92 11.03 -17.93
C GLU A 19 -14.86 12.49 -18.35
N GLY A 20 -14.41 13.37 -17.47
CA GLY A 20 -14.25 14.81 -17.77
C GLY A 20 -13.17 15.09 -18.79
N SER A 21 -12.14 14.23 -18.89
CA SER A 21 -11.02 14.43 -19.82
C SER A 21 -11.20 13.71 -21.15
N LEU A 22 -11.78 12.52 -21.16
CA LEU A 22 -11.83 11.62 -22.31
C LEU A 22 -13.25 11.34 -22.81
N GLY A 23 -14.29 11.76 -22.06
CA GLY A 23 -15.67 11.36 -22.29
C GLY A 23 -16.05 10.06 -21.58
N ARG A 24 -17.36 9.80 -21.52
CA ARG A 24 -17.93 8.77 -20.63
C ARG A 24 -17.45 7.34 -20.95
N VAL A 25 -17.44 6.95 -22.21
CA VAL A 25 -17.04 5.59 -22.59
C VAL A 25 -15.52 5.42 -22.66
N PRO A 26 -14.75 6.32 -23.33
CA PRO A 26 -13.29 6.22 -23.34
C PRO A 26 -12.65 6.41 -21.94
N GLY A 27 -13.29 7.18 -21.05
CA GLY A 27 -12.79 7.41 -19.69
C GLY A 27 -12.91 6.20 -18.78
N LEU A 28 -13.92 5.34 -19.02
CA LEU A 28 -14.12 4.13 -18.21
C LEU A 28 -13.02 3.07 -18.46
N VAL A 29 -12.52 2.98 -19.67
CA VAL A 29 -11.53 1.96 -20.06
C VAL A 29 -10.22 2.09 -19.28
N PRO A 30 -9.53 3.25 -19.25
CA PRO A 30 -8.29 3.38 -18.50
C PRO A 30 -8.48 3.21 -16.99
N THR A 31 -9.58 3.72 -16.42
CA THR A 31 -9.85 3.55 -14.98
C THR A 31 -10.06 2.08 -14.62
N THR A 32 -10.84 1.35 -15.42
CA THR A 32 -11.04 -0.09 -15.21
C THR A 32 -9.73 -0.86 -15.40
N ALA A 33 -8.96 -0.53 -16.43
CA ALA A 33 -7.66 -1.17 -16.67
C ALA A 33 -6.68 -0.94 -15.49
N VAL A 34 -6.60 0.29 -14.97
CA VAL A 34 -5.76 0.60 -13.80
C VAL A 34 -6.21 -0.20 -12.57
N ILE A 35 -7.50 -0.26 -12.29
CA ILE A 35 -8.02 -1.01 -11.13
C ILE A 35 -7.74 -2.50 -11.27
N LEU A 36 -7.96 -3.08 -12.45
CA LEU A 36 -7.68 -4.50 -12.70
C LEU A 36 -6.19 -4.82 -12.61
N CYS A 37 -5.34 -3.98 -13.21
CA CYS A 37 -3.89 -4.17 -13.15
C CYS A 37 -3.35 -4.00 -11.72
N THR A 38 -3.79 -2.96 -11.02
CA THR A 38 -3.32 -2.67 -9.66
C THR A 38 -3.83 -3.69 -8.65
N GLY A 39 -5.03 -4.25 -8.85
CA GLY A 39 -5.60 -5.28 -7.99
C GLY A 39 -5.22 -6.69 -8.45
N MET A 40 -6.12 -7.29 -9.21
CA MET A 40 -6.14 -8.74 -9.44
C MET A 40 -5.01 -9.27 -10.33
N ILE A 41 -4.53 -8.49 -11.31
CA ILE A 41 -3.62 -9.01 -12.35
C ILE A 41 -2.15 -8.94 -11.93
N ILE A 42 -1.73 -7.87 -11.27
CA ILE A 42 -0.32 -7.62 -10.95
C ILE A 42 -0.06 -7.61 -9.45
N ALA A 43 -0.80 -6.81 -8.67
CA ALA A 43 -0.45 -6.59 -7.27
C ALA A 43 -0.76 -7.81 -6.39
N GLU A 44 -1.90 -8.47 -6.55
CA GLU A 44 -2.23 -9.63 -5.72
C GLU A 44 -1.31 -10.83 -5.96
N PRO A 45 -1.02 -11.27 -7.21
CA PRO A 45 -0.06 -12.35 -7.45
C PRO A 45 1.35 -12.03 -6.93
N ARG A 46 1.80 -10.77 -7.12
CA ARG A 46 3.08 -10.32 -6.57
C ARG A 46 3.10 -10.40 -5.05
N THR A 47 2.04 -9.98 -4.38
CA THR A 47 1.93 -10.04 -2.91
C THR A 47 1.97 -11.49 -2.42
N ALA A 48 1.26 -12.40 -3.10
CA ALA A 48 1.29 -13.82 -2.76
C ALA A 48 2.71 -14.41 -2.91
N ALA A 49 3.40 -14.11 -4.02
CA ALA A 49 4.77 -14.58 -4.27
C ALA A 49 5.75 -14.03 -3.23
N THR A 50 5.70 -12.73 -2.96
CA THR A 50 6.58 -12.08 -1.96
C THR A 50 6.32 -12.61 -0.56
N THR A 51 5.05 -12.85 -0.21
CA THR A 51 4.69 -13.45 1.09
C THR A 51 5.23 -14.87 1.21
N TYR A 52 5.16 -15.65 0.14
CA TYR A 52 5.74 -17.00 0.12
C TYR A 52 7.26 -16.96 0.32
N GLU A 53 7.97 -16.14 -0.44
CA GLU A 53 9.42 -16.02 -0.37
C GLU A 53 9.90 -15.51 1.00
N MET A 54 9.23 -14.51 1.57
CA MET A 54 9.66 -13.89 2.83
C MET A 54 9.20 -14.62 4.09
N SER A 55 8.13 -15.43 4.00
CA SER A 55 7.57 -16.11 5.18
C SER A 55 7.77 -17.62 5.15
N MET A 56 7.42 -18.27 4.02
CA MET A 56 7.42 -19.73 3.96
C MET A 56 8.81 -20.30 3.79
N ILE A 57 9.62 -19.73 2.92
CA ILE A 57 10.99 -20.23 2.68
C ILE A 57 11.85 -20.16 3.96
N PRO A 58 11.91 -19.06 4.72
CA PRO A 58 12.70 -19.01 5.94
C PRO A 58 12.21 -19.91 7.07
N LEU A 59 10.89 -20.19 7.13
CA LEU A 59 10.30 -21.01 8.20
C LEU A 59 10.29 -22.50 7.90
N PHE A 60 10.01 -22.88 6.66
CA PHE A 60 9.74 -24.27 6.26
C PHE A 60 10.68 -24.79 5.16
N GLY A 61 11.58 -23.93 4.63
CA GLY A 61 12.41 -24.25 3.46
C GLY A 61 11.55 -24.57 2.23
N ASP A 62 12.06 -25.39 1.33
CA ASP A 62 11.37 -25.81 0.10
C ASP A 62 10.28 -26.89 0.31
N SER A 63 9.92 -27.18 1.56
CA SER A 63 8.94 -28.22 1.88
C SER A 63 7.50 -27.85 1.51
N VAL A 64 7.19 -26.57 1.36
CA VAL A 64 5.86 -26.07 1.02
C VAL A 64 5.77 -25.79 -0.47
N ASN A 65 4.83 -26.46 -1.16
CA ASN A 65 4.61 -26.22 -2.58
C ASN A 65 4.01 -24.82 -2.80
N MET A 66 4.65 -24.00 -3.63
CA MET A 66 4.22 -22.65 -3.98
C MET A 66 2.77 -22.59 -4.52
N LEU A 67 2.37 -23.61 -5.30
CA LEU A 67 1.00 -23.67 -5.83
C LEU A 67 -0.03 -23.91 -4.73
N ALA A 68 0.26 -24.77 -3.76
CA ALA A 68 -0.62 -25.05 -2.62
C ALA A 68 -0.76 -23.80 -1.74
N PHE A 69 0.34 -23.11 -1.47
CA PHE A 69 0.32 -21.84 -0.73
C PHE A 69 -0.49 -20.78 -1.45
N SER A 70 -0.27 -20.58 -2.75
CA SER A 70 -0.99 -19.61 -3.56
C SER A 70 -2.49 -19.90 -3.60
N ALA A 71 -2.87 -21.17 -3.77
CA ALA A 71 -4.27 -21.58 -3.75
C ALA A 71 -4.94 -21.27 -2.41
N LEU A 72 -4.25 -21.56 -1.30
CA LEU A 72 -4.74 -21.24 0.04
C LEU A 72 -4.84 -19.72 0.25
N PHE A 73 -3.82 -18.96 -0.16
CA PHE A 73 -3.77 -17.51 -0.07
C PHE A 73 -4.95 -16.88 -0.79
N PHE A 74 -5.18 -17.24 -2.06
CA PHE A 74 -6.30 -16.71 -2.84
C PHE A 74 -7.66 -17.18 -2.32
N ALA A 75 -7.77 -18.39 -1.78
CA ALA A 75 -9.00 -18.86 -1.13
C ALA A 75 -9.35 -18.02 0.11
N VAL A 76 -8.35 -17.68 0.93
CA VAL A 76 -8.53 -16.80 2.09
C VAL A 76 -8.91 -15.38 1.65
N VAL A 77 -8.21 -14.82 0.66
CA VAL A 77 -8.52 -13.49 0.10
C VAL A 77 -9.95 -13.46 -0.43
N LEU A 78 -10.37 -14.48 -1.19
CA LEU A 78 -11.74 -14.59 -1.71
C LEU A 78 -12.76 -14.68 -0.58
N ALA A 79 -12.55 -15.55 0.41
CA ALA A 79 -13.44 -15.71 1.55
C ALA A 79 -13.63 -14.41 2.36
N LEU A 80 -12.53 -13.67 2.52
CA LEU A 80 -12.56 -12.37 3.18
C LEU A 80 -13.26 -11.31 2.32
N SER A 81 -13.07 -11.31 0.99
CA SER A 81 -13.65 -10.33 0.06
C SER A 81 -15.17 -10.44 -0.05
N ILE A 82 -15.75 -11.61 0.16
CA ILE A 82 -17.22 -11.82 0.14
C ILE A 82 -17.93 -10.98 1.22
N ARG A 83 -17.25 -10.64 2.33
CA ARG A 83 -17.84 -9.87 3.45
C ARG A 83 -17.18 -8.49 3.60
N GLN A 84 -17.15 -7.70 2.55
CA GLN A 84 -16.45 -6.40 2.46
C GLN A 84 -16.70 -5.45 3.65
N THR A 85 -17.93 -5.34 4.13
CA THR A 85 -18.28 -4.38 5.21
C THR A 85 -17.63 -4.72 6.56
N ARG A 86 -17.50 -6.00 6.88
CA ARG A 86 -16.81 -6.45 8.10
C ARG A 86 -15.30 -6.38 7.93
N LEU A 87 -14.82 -6.66 6.75
CA LEU A 87 -13.39 -6.64 6.42
C LEU A 87 -12.79 -5.26 6.63
N VAL A 88 -13.39 -4.21 6.07
CA VAL A 88 -12.93 -2.82 6.22
C VAL A 88 -12.87 -2.43 7.71
N SER A 89 -13.85 -2.84 8.50
CA SER A 89 -13.85 -2.55 9.94
C SER A 89 -12.77 -3.32 10.70
N ILE A 90 -12.51 -4.59 10.36
CA ILE A 90 -11.48 -5.42 11.00
C ILE A 90 -10.08 -4.90 10.62
N ILE A 91 -9.85 -4.62 9.35
CA ILE A 91 -8.58 -4.06 8.87
C ILE A 91 -8.28 -2.74 9.58
N GLY A 92 -9.24 -1.80 9.58
CA GLY A 92 -9.02 -0.48 10.14
C GLY A 92 -8.89 -0.48 11.67
N LYS A 93 -9.64 -1.32 12.39
CA LYS A 93 -9.69 -1.29 13.87
C LYS A 93 -8.66 -2.19 14.53
N VAL A 94 -8.29 -3.30 13.92
CA VAL A 94 -7.44 -4.32 14.54
C VAL A 94 -6.13 -4.48 13.78
N LEU A 95 -6.21 -4.75 12.48
CA LEU A 95 -5.04 -5.11 11.70
C LEU A 95 -4.09 -3.92 11.50
N THR A 96 -4.62 -2.74 11.23
CA THR A 96 -3.80 -1.53 11.03
C THR A 96 -3.05 -1.12 12.30
N PRO A 97 -3.67 -1.00 13.49
CA PRO A 97 -2.94 -0.69 14.71
C PRO A 97 -1.90 -1.76 15.06
N LEU A 98 -2.23 -3.04 14.87
CA LEU A 98 -1.31 -4.14 15.12
C LEU A 98 -0.09 -4.07 14.19
N LEU A 99 -0.30 -3.83 12.89
CA LEU A 99 0.76 -3.71 11.90
C LEU A 99 1.66 -2.51 12.21
N VAL A 100 1.07 -1.34 12.52
CA VAL A 100 1.83 -0.14 12.89
C VAL A 100 2.66 -0.40 14.15
N LEU A 101 2.09 -1.07 15.15
CA LEU A 101 2.80 -1.44 16.36
C LEU A 101 3.98 -2.37 16.05
N CYS A 102 3.78 -3.43 15.27
CA CYS A 102 4.85 -4.36 14.90
C CYS A 102 5.97 -3.65 14.14
N VAL A 103 5.64 -2.82 13.16
CA VAL A 103 6.64 -2.05 12.40
C VAL A 103 7.38 -1.07 13.31
N PHE A 104 6.67 -0.40 14.22
CA PHE A 104 7.28 0.49 15.18
C PHE A 104 8.24 -0.23 16.11
N VAL A 105 7.87 -1.40 16.63
CA VAL A 105 8.76 -2.25 17.45
C VAL A 105 10.01 -2.64 16.68
N ILE A 106 9.88 -3.05 15.42
CA ILE A 106 11.02 -3.40 14.55
C ILE A 106 11.95 -2.19 14.38
N ILE A 107 11.40 -1.00 14.09
CA ILE A 107 12.19 0.23 13.93
C ILE A 107 12.91 0.58 15.24
N VAL A 108 12.20 0.59 16.36
CA VAL A 108 12.80 0.90 17.67
C VAL A 108 13.89 -0.10 18.02
N THR A 109 13.63 -1.38 17.84
CA THR A 109 14.63 -2.43 18.13
C THR A 109 15.87 -2.26 17.25
N GLY A 110 15.71 -1.97 15.97
CA GLY A 110 16.85 -1.80 15.08
C GLY A 110 17.62 -0.48 15.28
N VAL A 111 16.96 0.55 15.83
CA VAL A 111 17.65 1.80 16.24
C VAL A 111 18.43 1.58 17.54
N VAL A 112 17.87 0.83 18.51
CA VAL A 112 18.52 0.55 19.81
C VAL A 112 19.64 -0.46 19.66
N TYR A 113 19.46 -1.46 18.82
CA TYR A 113 20.44 -2.51 18.51
C TYR A 113 20.78 -2.50 17.01
N PRO A 114 21.58 -1.53 16.54
CA PRO A 114 21.94 -1.49 15.13
C PRO A 114 22.72 -2.76 14.74
N LEU A 115 22.30 -3.40 13.65
CA LEU A 115 22.91 -4.62 13.15
C LEU A 115 24.33 -4.40 12.59
N GLY A 116 24.69 -3.14 12.26
CA GLY A 116 26.00 -2.78 11.75
C GLY A 116 26.16 -1.27 11.63
N GLU A 117 27.36 -0.82 11.24
CA GLU A 117 27.63 0.58 10.96
C GLU A 117 27.12 0.94 9.56
N ILE A 118 26.59 2.17 9.43
CA ILE A 118 26.17 2.68 8.12
C ILE A 118 27.43 2.90 7.28
N GLY A 119 27.65 2.02 6.28
CA GLY A 119 28.78 2.09 5.39
C GLY A 119 28.64 3.16 4.30
N ALA A 120 29.70 3.29 3.48
CA ALA A 120 29.65 4.10 2.29
C ALA A 120 28.59 3.54 1.31
N PRO A 121 27.95 4.41 0.50
CA PRO A 121 26.94 3.95 -0.45
C PRO A 121 27.55 2.92 -1.41
N LEU A 122 26.90 1.77 -1.53
CA LEU A 122 27.32 0.68 -2.45
C LEU A 122 27.23 1.06 -3.94
N SER A 123 26.44 2.07 -4.27
CA SER A 123 26.23 2.54 -5.63
C SER A 123 26.55 4.04 -5.71
N SER A 124 27.26 4.45 -6.77
CA SER A 124 27.48 5.86 -7.11
C SER A 124 26.18 6.59 -7.46
N HIS A 125 25.10 5.85 -7.73
CA HIS A 125 23.78 6.34 -8.12
C HIS A 125 22.69 5.99 -7.09
N ALA A 126 23.03 5.83 -5.80
CA ALA A 126 22.12 5.39 -4.75
C ALA A 126 20.79 6.18 -4.70
N ALA A 127 20.82 7.48 -4.94
CA ALA A 127 19.61 8.31 -5.01
C ALA A 127 18.71 7.94 -6.20
N GLN A 128 19.30 7.68 -7.36
CA GLN A 128 18.57 7.28 -8.57
C GLN A 128 17.97 5.88 -8.39
N ASP A 129 18.73 4.94 -7.85
CA ASP A 129 18.29 3.58 -7.57
C ASP A 129 17.15 3.59 -6.55
N GLY A 130 17.23 4.43 -5.51
CA GLY A 130 16.16 4.60 -4.54
C GLY A 130 14.88 5.19 -5.13
N ILE A 131 14.97 6.17 -6.02
CA ILE A 131 13.82 6.74 -6.73
C ILE A 131 13.18 5.68 -7.63
N LEU A 132 13.98 4.91 -8.36
CA LEU A 132 13.48 3.83 -9.22
C LEU A 132 12.79 2.73 -8.40
N ALA A 133 13.37 2.31 -7.28
CA ALA A 133 12.78 1.34 -6.38
C ALA A 133 11.45 1.85 -5.80
N GLY A 134 11.39 3.12 -5.39
CA GLY A 134 10.16 3.77 -4.94
C GLY A 134 9.09 3.84 -6.03
N TYR A 135 9.47 4.11 -7.27
CA TYR A 135 8.55 4.09 -8.41
C TYR A 135 8.02 2.69 -8.70
N GLN A 136 8.88 1.66 -8.61
CA GLN A 136 8.50 0.26 -8.82
C GLN A 136 7.52 -0.27 -7.76
N ALA A 137 7.38 0.39 -6.61
CA ALA A 137 6.36 0.05 -5.62
C ALA A 137 4.92 0.26 -6.13
N MET A 138 4.73 0.97 -7.25
CA MET A 138 3.44 1.24 -7.90
C MET A 138 2.37 1.92 -7.02
N ASP A 139 2.77 2.53 -5.93
CA ASP A 139 1.88 3.18 -4.96
C ASP A 139 1.05 4.31 -5.57
N VAL A 140 1.55 4.94 -6.64
CA VAL A 140 0.83 6.02 -7.33
C VAL A 140 -0.40 5.47 -8.06
N LEU A 141 -0.31 4.31 -8.69
CA LEU A 141 -1.45 3.65 -9.35
C LEU A 141 -2.52 3.21 -8.35
N ALA A 142 -2.11 2.80 -7.15
CA ALA A 142 -3.01 2.45 -6.07
C ALA A 142 -3.89 3.62 -5.59
N CYS A 143 -3.47 4.88 -5.82
CA CYS A 143 -4.28 6.06 -5.46
C CYS A 143 -5.66 6.06 -6.08
N VAL A 144 -5.82 5.52 -7.28
CA VAL A 144 -7.11 5.42 -8.00
C VAL A 144 -8.09 4.56 -7.20
N GLY A 145 -7.63 3.38 -6.77
CA GLY A 145 -8.43 2.46 -5.95
C GLY A 145 -8.70 3.04 -4.56
N PHE A 146 -7.69 3.58 -3.90
CA PHE A 146 -7.83 4.18 -2.57
C PHE A 146 -8.73 5.41 -2.56
N ALA A 147 -8.75 6.24 -3.60
CA ALA A 147 -9.64 7.38 -3.69
C ALA A 147 -11.11 6.94 -3.62
N ILE A 148 -11.48 5.87 -4.33
CA ILE A 148 -12.84 5.31 -4.30
C ILE A 148 -13.20 4.78 -2.91
N VAL A 149 -12.27 4.05 -2.27
CA VAL A 149 -12.49 3.51 -0.92
C VAL A 149 -12.66 4.62 0.10
N MET A 150 -11.83 5.66 0.04
CA MET A 150 -11.89 6.82 0.95
C MET A 150 -13.18 7.62 0.76
N GLU A 151 -13.62 7.83 -0.47
CA GLU A 151 -14.89 8.50 -0.76
C GLU A 151 -16.07 7.71 -0.19
N ASN A 152 -16.10 6.40 -0.40
CA ASN A 152 -17.14 5.53 0.16
C ASN A 152 -17.11 5.51 1.69
N ALA A 153 -15.92 5.48 2.30
CA ALA A 153 -15.76 5.53 3.75
C ALA A 153 -16.26 6.87 4.33
N ALA A 154 -15.95 8.00 3.70
CA ALA A 154 -16.44 9.31 4.11
C ALA A 154 -17.96 9.41 4.02
N ARG A 155 -18.56 8.90 2.95
CA ARG A 155 -20.03 8.84 2.78
C ARG A 155 -20.69 7.97 3.86
N THR A 156 -20.12 6.81 4.15
CA THR A 156 -20.61 5.89 5.20
C THR A 156 -20.50 6.52 6.60
N ALA A 157 -19.50 7.37 6.82
CA ALA A 157 -19.33 8.14 8.05
C ALA A 157 -20.30 9.32 8.19
N GLY A 158 -21.17 9.57 7.18
CA GLY A 158 -22.21 10.60 7.21
C GLY A 158 -21.83 11.92 6.55
N TYR A 159 -20.64 12.03 5.96
CA TYR A 159 -20.23 13.22 5.22
C TYR A 159 -20.83 13.19 3.80
N THR A 160 -21.95 13.85 3.59
CA THR A 160 -22.66 13.89 2.30
C THR A 160 -22.24 15.06 1.43
N GLY A 161 -21.78 16.16 2.05
CA GLY A 161 -21.28 17.34 1.36
C GLY A 161 -19.91 17.12 0.74
N ARG A 162 -19.72 17.56 -0.51
CA ARG A 162 -18.43 17.40 -1.22
C ARG A 162 -17.27 18.11 -0.51
N GLU A 163 -17.53 19.32 0.01
CA GLU A 163 -16.51 20.09 0.74
C GLU A 163 -16.11 19.40 2.05
N ASP A 164 -17.06 18.82 2.78
CA ASP A 164 -16.78 18.12 4.03
C ASP A 164 -16.02 16.81 3.78
N GLN A 165 -16.37 16.08 2.72
CA GLN A 165 -15.61 14.92 2.28
C GLN A 165 -14.17 15.28 1.94
N LEU A 166 -13.96 16.35 1.18
CA LEU A 166 -12.61 16.82 0.83
C LEU A 166 -11.79 17.20 2.07
N LYS A 167 -12.36 17.92 3.02
CA LYS A 167 -11.67 18.32 4.25
C LYS A 167 -11.25 17.10 5.08
N VAL A 168 -12.16 16.14 5.25
CA VAL A 168 -11.88 14.92 6.02
C VAL A 168 -10.83 14.05 5.31
N ILE A 169 -10.94 13.85 4.00
CA ILE A 169 -10.00 13.07 3.21
C ILE A 169 -8.63 13.76 3.17
N ALA A 170 -8.59 15.09 3.03
CA ALA A 170 -7.35 15.84 3.08
C ALA A 170 -6.65 15.70 4.44
N GLY A 171 -7.38 15.88 5.54
CA GLY A 171 -6.86 15.68 6.88
C GLY A 171 -6.33 14.27 7.11
N ALA A 172 -7.10 13.25 6.74
CA ALA A 172 -6.70 11.86 6.81
C ALA A 172 -5.45 11.56 5.96
N SER A 173 -5.36 12.15 4.76
CA SER A 173 -4.22 11.98 3.86
C SER A 173 -2.94 12.61 4.42
N VAL A 174 -3.03 13.77 5.08
CA VAL A 174 -1.88 14.41 5.72
C VAL A 174 -1.37 13.55 6.89
N VAL A 175 -2.27 13.08 7.75
CA VAL A 175 -1.90 12.23 8.89
C VAL A 175 -1.29 10.91 8.41
N ALA A 176 -1.92 10.27 7.42
CA ALA A 176 -1.40 9.03 6.83
C ALA A 176 -0.05 9.26 6.15
N GLY A 177 0.13 10.37 5.44
CA GLY A 177 1.39 10.74 4.79
C GLY A 177 2.51 10.96 5.80
N ALA A 178 2.24 11.66 6.90
CA ALA A 178 3.21 11.86 7.98
C ALA A 178 3.61 10.53 8.64
N LEU A 179 2.62 9.67 8.94
CA LEU A 179 2.87 8.36 9.52
C LEU A 179 3.72 7.46 8.58
N LEU A 180 3.37 7.43 7.30
CA LEU A 180 4.14 6.70 6.30
C LEU A 180 5.56 7.23 6.16
N ALA A 181 5.76 8.55 6.20
CA ALA A 181 7.10 9.14 6.14
C ALA A 181 7.96 8.69 7.32
N VAL A 182 7.41 8.63 8.52
CA VAL A 182 8.11 8.11 9.72
C VAL A 182 8.43 6.63 9.57
N ILE A 183 7.47 5.81 9.13
CA ILE A 183 7.64 4.37 8.96
C ILE A 183 8.70 4.09 7.88
N TYR A 184 8.56 4.66 6.70
CA TYR A 184 9.52 4.45 5.61
C TYR A 184 10.90 5.01 5.93
N GLY A 185 10.99 6.16 6.59
CA GLY A 185 12.24 6.70 7.08
C GLY A 185 12.95 5.77 8.07
N GLY A 186 12.20 5.23 9.02
CA GLY A 186 12.72 4.24 9.98
C GLY A 186 13.16 2.94 9.31
N LEU A 187 12.39 2.40 8.39
CA LEU A 187 12.76 1.20 7.64
C LEU A 187 13.97 1.43 6.73
N THR A 188 14.09 2.61 6.13
CA THR A 188 15.26 2.98 5.32
C THR A 188 16.52 3.04 6.18
N TYR A 189 16.43 3.63 7.38
CA TYR A 189 17.54 3.63 8.33
C TYR A 189 17.95 2.21 8.72
N LEU A 190 16.98 1.34 9.02
CA LEU A 190 17.23 -0.08 9.29
C LEU A 190 17.92 -0.79 8.11
N GLY A 191 17.41 -0.61 6.89
CA GLY A 191 18.02 -1.17 5.69
C GLY A 191 19.46 -0.69 5.51
N ALA A 192 19.75 0.59 5.76
CA ALA A 192 21.09 1.13 5.67
C ALA A 192 22.05 0.55 6.74
N SER A 193 21.55 0.30 7.96
CA SER A 193 22.34 -0.29 9.06
C SER A 193 22.56 -1.79 8.89
N SER A 194 21.73 -2.49 8.13
CA SER A 194 21.86 -3.94 7.89
C SER A 194 22.65 -4.28 6.63
N ALA A 195 22.89 -3.31 5.74
CA ALA A 195 23.52 -3.55 4.44
C ALA A 195 24.95 -4.13 4.48
N LEU A 196 25.67 -3.94 5.58
CA LEU A 196 27.02 -4.50 5.80
C LEU A 196 27.01 -5.73 6.73
N ALA A 197 25.86 -6.12 7.28
CA ALA A 197 25.76 -7.25 8.21
C ALA A 197 25.54 -8.59 7.46
N PHE A 198 25.23 -8.53 6.20
CA PHE A 198 25.02 -9.64 5.26
C PHE A 198 25.77 -9.36 3.96
#